data_ff94e21bca46b195d91c4eae7706b772
#
_entry.id   ff94e21bca46b195d91c4eae7706b772
#
_cell.length_a   1.000
_cell.length_b   1.000
_cell.length_c   1.000
_cell.angle_alpha   90.00
_cell.angle_beta   90.00
_cell.angle_gamma   90.00
#
_symmetry.space_group_name_H-M   'P 1'
#
loop_
_entity.id
_entity.type
_entity.pdbx_description
1 polymer ?
#
loop_
_entity_poly.entity_id
_entity_poly.type
_entity_poly.pdbx_seq_one_letter_code
_entity_poly.pdbx_strand_id
1 'polypeptide(L)'
;MRIWIFSDLHRDLSGAPWTPGHIPEADVAVVAGDVGQGLADTILWLGQAIRPIMPVVVVPGNHEFYGSAVDEERALGRRAAERHGVTLLDDDTVEIGGVAFSGGTLWTDYGIDGAGNRRRAMAAAQAGLNDHRCIATTRNPGWRTFRPGDAAALHAASRAFLERALLEVDPPGTRA
;
A
#
# COMPACT_ATOMS: atom_id res chain seq x y z
N MET A 1 -6.57 2.88 -22.54
CA MET A 1 -5.67 3.34 -21.45
C MET A 1 -4.47 2.44 -21.36
N ARG A 2 -3.26 2.99 -21.31
CA ARG A 2 -2.00 2.29 -21.05
C ARG A 2 -1.61 2.54 -19.60
N ILE A 3 -1.30 1.49 -18.87
CA ILE A 3 -0.98 1.56 -17.43
C ILE A 3 0.47 1.09 -17.25
N TRP A 4 1.29 1.92 -16.61
CA TRP A 4 2.62 1.54 -16.17
C TRP A 4 2.55 1.06 -14.73
N ILE A 5 2.82 -0.24 -14.49
CA ILE A 5 2.74 -0.85 -13.16
C ILE A 5 4.13 -1.20 -12.67
N PHE A 6 4.44 -0.86 -11.42
CA PHE A 6 5.66 -1.28 -10.74
C PHE A 6 5.50 -1.31 -9.22
N SER A 7 6.40 -2.03 -8.53
CA SER A 7 6.46 -2.17 -7.07
C SER A 7 7.90 -2.46 -6.63
N ASP A 8 8.12 -2.61 -5.33
CA ASP A 8 9.33 -3.19 -4.71
C ASP A 8 10.63 -2.52 -5.13
N LEU A 9 10.65 -1.18 -5.20
CA LEU A 9 11.86 -0.44 -5.55
C LEU A 9 12.89 -0.43 -4.43
N HIS A 10 12.44 -0.54 -3.17
CA HIS A 10 13.27 -0.58 -1.97
C HIS A 10 14.42 0.44 -1.99
N ARG A 11 14.08 1.70 -2.28
CA ARG A 11 15.04 2.80 -2.41
C ARG A 11 15.80 3.10 -1.12
N ASP A 12 15.25 2.70 0.00
CA ASP A 12 15.84 2.77 1.33
C ASP A 12 16.98 1.74 1.55
N LEU A 13 16.99 0.66 0.78
CA LEU A 13 17.98 -0.43 0.92
C LEU A 13 19.16 -0.30 -0.03
N SER A 14 19.09 0.55 -1.05
CA SER A 14 20.13 0.73 -2.06
C SER A 14 21.03 1.93 -1.72
N GLY A 15 22.35 1.73 -1.79
CA GLY A 15 23.33 2.82 -1.62
C GLY A 15 23.25 3.89 -2.72
N ALA A 16 22.55 3.60 -3.84
CA ALA A 16 22.18 4.55 -4.89
C ALA A 16 20.68 4.42 -5.13
N PRO A 17 19.87 5.43 -4.77
CA PRO A 17 18.43 5.38 -4.97
C PRO A 17 18.11 5.17 -6.45
N TRP A 18 17.28 4.18 -6.75
CA TRP A 18 16.81 3.95 -8.11
C TRP A 18 16.06 5.19 -8.63
N THR A 19 16.39 5.58 -9.83
CA THR A 19 15.65 6.56 -10.62
C THR A 19 15.37 5.95 -11.98
N PRO A 20 14.16 6.15 -12.56
CA PRO A 20 13.85 5.58 -13.86
C PRO A 20 14.78 6.17 -14.92
N GLY A 21 15.56 5.31 -15.58
CA GLY A 21 16.38 5.73 -16.74
C GLY A 21 15.52 6.05 -17.96
N HIS A 22 14.34 5.45 -18.04
CA HIS A 22 13.32 5.71 -19.06
C HIS A 22 11.94 5.54 -18.42
N ILE A 23 11.09 6.54 -18.56
CA ILE A 23 9.68 6.45 -18.16
C ILE A 23 8.88 6.07 -19.41
N PRO A 24 8.16 4.95 -19.40
CA PRO A 24 7.40 4.50 -20.56
C PRO A 24 6.25 5.46 -20.86
N GLU A 25 5.85 5.49 -22.11
CA GLU A 25 4.66 6.23 -22.53
C GLU A 25 3.40 5.52 -22.01
N ALA A 26 2.77 6.08 -20.97
CA ALA A 26 1.57 5.56 -20.33
C ALA A 26 0.61 6.69 -19.96
N ASP A 27 -0.65 6.33 -19.73
CA ASP A 27 -1.70 7.28 -19.34
C ASP A 27 -1.77 7.45 -17.81
N VAL A 28 -1.27 6.47 -17.06
CA VAL A 28 -1.22 6.47 -15.59
C VAL A 28 -0.13 5.52 -15.09
N ALA A 29 0.57 5.90 -14.03
CA ALA A 29 1.44 5.01 -13.26
C ALA A 29 0.68 4.44 -12.06
N VAL A 30 0.74 3.13 -11.86
CA VAL A 30 0.17 2.41 -10.71
C VAL A 30 1.31 1.79 -9.94
N VAL A 31 1.46 2.21 -8.68
CA VAL A 31 2.56 1.82 -7.80
C VAL A 31 2.03 0.92 -6.69
N ALA A 32 2.44 -0.34 -6.70
CA ALA A 32 1.94 -1.35 -5.77
C ALA A 32 2.83 -1.50 -4.52
N GLY A 33 3.25 -0.37 -3.94
CA GLY A 33 3.94 -0.31 -2.65
C GLY A 33 5.43 -0.63 -2.70
N ASP A 34 6.04 -0.62 -1.52
CA ASP A 34 7.45 -0.93 -1.24
C ASP A 34 8.44 -0.09 -2.09
N VAL A 35 8.12 1.19 -2.27
CA VAL A 35 9.01 2.16 -2.92
C VAL A 35 10.18 2.49 -2.00
N GLY A 36 9.91 2.62 -0.70
CA GLY A 36 10.91 2.89 0.31
C GLY A 36 10.29 3.09 1.69
N GLN A 37 11.12 3.41 2.67
CA GLN A 37 10.68 3.65 4.03
C GLN A 37 10.03 5.04 4.15
N GLY A 38 8.85 5.10 4.80
CA GLY A 38 8.10 6.34 5.01
C GLY A 38 7.15 6.67 3.85
N LEU A 39 5.84 6.67 4.12
CA LEU A 39 4.81 6.91 3.09
C LEU A 39 4.87 8.33 2.54
N ALA A 40 5.13 9.33 3.40
CA ALA A 40 5.26 10.71 2.96
C ALA A 40 6.47 10.90 2.03
N ASP A 41 7.60 10.23 2.29
CA ASP A 41 8.81 10.29 1.48
C ASP A 41 8.61 9.56 0.14
N THR A 42 7.94 8.42 0.16
CA THR A 42 7.50 7.72 -1.05
C THR A 42 6.66 8.63 -1.94
N ILE A 43 5.64 9.29 -1.39
CA ILE A 43 4.75 10.18 -2.14
C ILE A 43 5.49 11.43 -2.64
N LEU A 44 6.36 12.02 -1.85
CA LEU A 44 7.21 13.13 -2.27
C LEU A 44 8.04 12.75 -3.52
N TRP A 45 8.69 11.59 -3.47
CA TRP A 45 9.50 11.12 -4.59
C TRP A 45 8.65 10.85 -5.84
N LEU A 46 7.51 10.18 -5.71
CA LEU A 46 6.58 9.95 -6.82
C LEU A 46 6.06 11.26 -7.41
N GLY A 47 5.78 12.23 -6.55
CA GLY A 47 5.35 13.58 -6.92
C GLY A 47 6.40 14.36 -7.70
N GLN A 48 7.67 14.13 -7.45
CA GLN A 48 8.78 14.80 -8.14
C GLN A 48 9.23 14.06 -9.40
N ALA A 49 9.31 12.74 -9.34
CA ALA A 49 9.93 11.94 -10.41
C ALA A 49 8.94 11.52 -11.52
N ILE A 50 7.66 11.27 -11.18
CA ILE A 50 6.71 10.66 -12.12
C ILE A 50 5.49 11.54 -12.35
N ARG A 51 4.94 12.14 -11.31
CA ARG A 51 3.71 12.94 -11.38
C ARG A 51 3.74 14.09 -12.42
N PRO A 52 4.90 14.75 -12.69
CA PRO A 52 4.99 15.78 -13.75
C PRO A 52 4.74 15.23 -15.15
N ILE A 53 4.87 13.91 -15.35
CA ILE A 53 4.77 13.24 -16.65
C ILE A 53 3.39 12.61 -16.84
N MET A 54 2.87 11.96 -15.80
CA MET A 54 1.56 11.30 -15.84
C MET A 54 0.91 11.24 -14.45
N PRO A 55 -0.41 11.05 -14.33
CA PRO A 55 -1.07 10.73 -13.09
C PRO A 55 -0.42 9.54 -12.38
N VAL A 56 -0.36 9.58 -11.06
CA VAL A 56 0.18 8.51 -10.21
C VAL A 56 -0.86 8.05 -9.23
N VAL A 57 -1.10 6.75 -9.20
CA VAL A 57 -1.90 6.04 -8.18
C VAL A 57 -0.94 5.16 -7.39
N VAL A 58 -0.99 5.22 -6.07
CA VAL A 58 -0.13 4.42 -5.19
C VAL A 58 -0.91 3.79 -4.06
N VAL A 59 -0.60 2.54 -3.73
CA VAL A 59 -0.95 1.91 -2.46
C VAL A 59 0.32 1.77 -1.61
N PRO A 60 0.27 1.91 -0.29
CA PRO A 60 1.44 1.65 0.55
C PRO A 60 1.72 0.15 0.64
N GLY A 61 3.00 -0.24 0.62
CA GLY A 61 3.46 -1.55 1.05
C GLY A 61 3.79 -1.55 2.55
N ASN A 62 4.41 -2.63 3.04
CA ASN A 62 4.80 -2.69 4.46
C ASN A 62 6.03 -1.81 4.76
N HIS A 63 6.94 -1.61 3.80
CA HIS A 63 8.13 -0.78 3.98
C HIS A 63 7.79 0.69 4.26
N GLU A 64 6.71 1.21 3.70
CA GLU A 64 6.26 2.57 3.97
C GLU A 64 5.93 2.82 5.45
N PHE A 65 5.68 1.77 6.25
CA PHE A 65 5.38 1.88 7.68
C PHE A 65 6.57 1.60 8.60
N TYR A 66 7.73 1.19 8.09
CA TYR A 66 8.90 0.87 8.91
C TYR A 66 9.41 2.08 9.70
N GLY A 67 9.74 1.86 10.97
CA GLY A 67 10.20 2.90 11.90
C GLY A 67 9.09 3.82 12.42
N SER A 68 7.83 3.57 12.05
CA SER A 68 6.69 4.41 12.38
C SER A 68 5.46 3.60 12.83
N ALA A 69 4.36 4.30 13.05
CA ALA A 69 3.07 3.70 13.37
C ALA A 69 2.12 3.79 12.17
N VAL A 70 1.30 2.76 11.98
CA VAL A 70 0.37 2.65 10.85
C VAL A 70 -0.51 3.89 10.71
N ASP A 71 -1.15 4.32 11.81
CA ASP A 71 -2.06 5.48 11.78
C ASP A 71 -1.36 6.79 11.49
N GLU A 72 -0.13 6.96 12.00
CA GLU A 72 0.67 8.16 11.77
C GLU A 72 1.13 8.26 10.31
N GLU A 73 1.66 7.16 9.74
CA GLU A 73 2.09 7.14 8.35
C GLU A 73 0.93 7.34 7.38
N ARG A 74 -0.23 6.75 7.65
CA ARG A 74 -1.44 7.01 6.87
C ARG A 74 -1.81 8.49 6.88
N ALA A 75 -1.77 9.14 8.04
CA ALA A 75 -2.07 10.57 8.15
C ALA A 75 -1.01 11.45 7.46
N LEU A 76 0.28 11.09 7.54
CA LEU A 76 1.37 11.79 6.86
C LEU A 76 1.25 11.62 5.34
N GLY A 77 0.99 10.40 4.90
CA GLY A 77 0.82 10.06 3.48
C GLY A 77 -0.33 10.82 2.83
N ARG A 78 -1.50 10.89 3.46
CA ARG A 78 -2.64 11.64 2.93
C ARG A 78 -2.30 13.12 2.73
N ARG A 79 -1.66 13.76 3.70
CA ARG A 79 -1.22 15.16 3.57
C ARG A 79 -0.17 15.36 2.46
N ALA A 80 0.74 14.40 2.31
CA ALA A 80 1.72 14.42 1.23
C ALA A 80 1.05 14.22 -0.13
N ALA A 81 0.09 13.31 -0.24
CA ALA A 81 -0.68 13.03 -1.46
C ALA A 81 -1.40 14.29 -1.98
N GLU A 82 -2.12 14.98 -1.10
CA GLU A 82 -2.76 16.26 -1.42
C GLU A 82 -1.75 17.31 -1.91
N ARG A 83 -0.61 17.46 -1.20
CA ARG A 83 0.41 18.45 -1.52
C ARG A 83 1.08 18.19 -2.87
N HIS A 84 1.34 16.93 -3.21
CA HIS A 84 2.12 16.53 -4.39
C HIS A 84 1.27 16.05 -5.57
N GLY A 85 -0.06 16.06 -5.43
CA GLY A 85 -0.98 15.66 -6.48
C GLY A 85 -0.86 14.18 -6.87
N VAL A 86 -0.47 13.33 -5.93
CA VAL A 86 -0.42 11.87 -6.07
C VAL A 86 -1.70 11.29 -5.50
N THR A 87 -2.31 10.32 -6.17
CA THR A 87 -3.49 9.62 -5.67
C THR A 87 -3.06 8.47 -4.78
N LEU A 88 -3.27 8.59 -3.48
CA LEU A 88 -3.03 7.54 -2.50
C LEU A 88 -4.32 6.74 -2.30
N LEU A 89 -4.26 5.43 -2.48
CA LEU A 89 -5.35 4.51 -2.14
C LEU A 89 -5.00 3.75 -0.84
N ASP A 90 -5.82 3.93 0.17
CA ASP A 90 -5.72 3.29 1.49
C ASP A 90 -7.12 2.79 1.87
N ASP A 91 -7.55 1.69 1.23
CA ASP A 91 -8.93 1.20 1.14
C ASP A 91 -9.86 2.24 0.49
N ASP A 92 -9.39 2.81 -0.62
CA ASP A 92 -10.07 3.84 -1.40
C ASP A 92 -10.18 3.44 -2.88
N THR A 93 -11.06 4.16 -3.61
CA THR A 93 -11.25 4.02 -5.07
C THR A 93 -11.12 5.38 -5.74
N VAL A 94 -10.47 5.41 -6.90
CA VAL A 94 -10.43 6.57 -7.80
C VAL A 94 -10.78 6.15 -9.22
N GLU A 95 -11.46 7.01 -9.95
CA GLU A 95 -11.69 6.83 -11.39
C GLU A 95 -10.75 7.75 -12.18
N ILE A 96 -10.02 7.18 -13.15
CA ILE A 96 -9.15 7.90 -14.06
C ILE A 96 -9.42 7.41 -15.49
N GLY A 97 -9.84 8.31 -16.37
CA GLY A 97 -10.10 7.99 -17.77
C GLY A 97 -11.13 6.87 -17.99
N GLY A 98 -12.15 6.77 -17.14
CA GLY A 98 -13.21 5.76 -17.21
C GLY A 98 -12.81 4.38 -16.67
N VAL A 99 -11.65 4.29 -15.98
CA VAL A 99 -11.19 3.07 -15.29
C VAL A 99 -11.17 3.32 -13.80
N ALA A 100 -11.82 2.46 -13.03
CA ALA A 100 -11.78 2.49 -11.58
C ALA A 100 -10.54 1.76 -11.05
N PHE A 101 -9.80 2.42 -10.15
CA PHE A 101 -8.66 1.88 -9.43
C PHE A 101 -9.05 1.79 -7.96
N SER A 102 -9.09 0.58 -7.42
CA SER A 102 -9.36 0.33 -5.99
C SER A 102 -8.16 -0.33 -5.36
N GLY A 103 -7.78 0.09 -4.17
CA GLY A 103 -6.61 -0.48 -3.52
C GLY A 103 -6.38 -0.06 -2.08
N GLY A 104 -5.43 -0.74 -1.47
CA GLY A 104 -4.93 -0.50 -0.13
C GLY A 104 -3.78 -1.44 0.18
N THR A 105 -3.19 -1.32 1.37
CA THR A 105 -2.18 -2.27 1.85
C THR A 105 -2.87 -3.58 2.20
N LEU A 106 -2.78 -4.55 1.31
CA LEU A 106 -3.38 -5.86 1.54
C LEU A 106 -2.45 -6.72 2.41
N TRP A 107 -2.54 -6.53 3.73
CA TRP A 107 -1.84 -7.37 4.70
C TRP A 107 -2.22 -8.84 4.54
N THR A 108 -1.87 -9.71 5.47
CA THR A 108 -2.16 -11.15 5.39
C THR A 108 -3.06 -11.62 6.53
N ASP A 109 -3.90 -12.61 6.24
CA ASP A 109 -4.70 -13.32 7.24
C ASP A 109 -3.99 -14.55 7.82
N TYR A 110 -2.81 -14.91 7.28
CA TYR A 110 -2.05 -16.12 7.62
C TYR A 110 -2.81 -17.43 7.37
N GLY A 111 -3.77 -17.42 6.46
CA GLY A 111 -4.69 -18.52 6.23
C GLY A 111 -4.34 -19.44 5.07
N ILE A 112 -3.24 -19.21 4.33
CA ILE A 112 -2.89 -19.93 3.10
C ILE A 112 -2.79 -21.45 3.29
N ASP A 113 -2.28 -21.90 4.44
CA ASP A 113 -2.16 -23.33 4.78
C ASP A 113 -3.40 -23.88 5.52
N GLY A 114 -4.51 -23.15 5.48
CA GLY A 114 -5.77 -23.49 6.10
C GLY A 114 -5.90 -23.04 7.57
N ALA A 115 -7.13 -22.96 8.04
CA ALA A 115 -7.49 -22.41 9.36
C ALA A 115 -6.78 -23.12 10.53
N GLY A 116 -6.53 -24.42 10.44
CA GLY A 116 -5.84 -25.20 11.48
C GLY A 116 -4.38 -24.79 11.67
N ASN A 117 -3.71 -24.27 10.63
CA ASN A 117 -2.31 -23.87 10.66
C ASN A 117 -2.12 -22.37 10.95
N ARG A 118 -3.18 -21.57 10.91
CA ARG A 118 -3.12 -20.10 11.06
C ARG A 118 -2.36 -19.65 12.30
N ARG A 119 -2.63 -20.27 13.46
CA ARG A 119 -1.93 -19.92 14.71
C ARG A 119 -0.42 -20.15 14.61
N ARG A 120 0.01 -21.24 13.97
CA ARG A 120 1.43 -21.55 13.76
C ARG A 120 2.08 -20.57 12.79
N ALA A 121 1.39 -20.22 11.71
CA ALA A 121 1.85 -19.22 10.75
C ALA A 121 2.03 -17.84 11.41
N MET A 122 1.05 -17.39 12.22
CA MET A 122 1.16 -16.15 12.99
C MET A 122 2.33 -16.15 13.98
N ALA A 123 2.58 -17.25 14.66
CA ALA A 123 3.72 -17.37 15.58
C ALA A 123 5.06 -17.32 14.83
N ALA A 124 5.17 -17.97 13.68
CA ALA A 124 6.35 -17.92 12.83
C ALA A 124 6.59 -16.50 12.28
N ALA A 125 5.54 -15.83 11.81
CA ALA A 125 5.60 -14.44 11.35
C ALA A 125 6.04 -13.49 12.46
N GLN A 126 5.46 -13.60 13.66
CA GLN A 126 5.87 -12.78 14.81
C GLN A 126 7.36 -12.92 15.15
N ALA A 127 7.93 -14.10 14.96
CA ALA A 127 9.35 -14.37 15.24
C ALA A 127 10.27 -13.95 14.10
N GLY A 128 9.81 -14.06 12.84
CA GLY A 128 10.66 -13.98 11.64
C GLY A 128 10.51 -12.73 10.80
N LEU A 129 9.33 -12.10 10.74
CA LEU A 129 9.11 -10.95 9.88
C LEU A 129 9.55 -9.64 10.54
N ASN A 130 10.19 -8.78 9.75
CA ASN A 130 10.61 -7.45 10.18
C ASN A 130 9.41 -6.54 10.52
N ASP A 131 8.28 -6.70 9.88
CA ASP A 131 7.05 -5.95 10.13
C ASP A 131 6.73 -5.90 11.62
N HIS A 132 6.82 -7.07 12.30
CA HIS A 132 6.52 -7.20 13.72
C HIS A 132 7.63 -6.71 14.67
N ARG A 133 8.68 -6.12 14.12
CA ARG A 133 9.77 -5.46 14.86
C ARG A 133 9.87 -3.98 14.51
N CYS A 134 9.61 -3.64 13.25
CA CYS A 134 9.85 -2.31 12.69
C CYS A 134 8.61 -1.43 12.62
N ILE A 135 7.40 -2.01 12.75
CA ILE A 135 6.15 -1.27 12.67
C ILE A 135 5.48 -1.21 14.05
N ALA A 136 4.88 -0.06 14.38
CA ALA A 136 3.95 0.09 15.49
C ALA A 136 2.52 0.24 14.98
N THR A 137 1.55 -0.18 15.79
CA THR A 137 0.14 0.19 15.57
C THR A 137 -0.10 1.64 15.98
N THR A 138 0.53 2.05 17.10
CA THR A 138 0.50 3.43 17.61
C THR A 138 1.80 3.75 18.36
N ARG A 139 2.18 5.02 18.42
CA ARG A 139 3.28 5.52 19.26
C ARG A 139 2.80 6.38 20.44
N ASN A 140 1.50 6.62 20.56
CA ASN A 140 0.95 7.41 21.66
C ASN A 140 -0.07 6.55 22.47
N PRO A 141 0.14 6.34 23.80
CA PRO A 141 1.16 6.95 24.67
C PRO A 141 2.56 6.33 24.62
N GLY A 142 2.78 5.31 23.80
CA GLY A 142 4.07 4.64 23.61
C GLY A 142 4.06 3.69 22.43
N TRP A 143 5.21 3.14 22.10
CA TRP A 143 5.36 2.17 21.01
C TRP A 143 4.57 0.90 21.30
N ARG A 144 3.49 0.66 20.56
CA ARG A 144 2.75 -0.61 20.55
C ARG A 144 3.08 -1.36 19.27
N THR A 145 3.90 -2.38 19.39
CA THR A 145 4.36 -3.20 18.26
C THR A 145 3.19 -3.74 17.45
N PHE A 146 3.28 -3.63 16.13
CA PHE A 146 2.38 -4.25 15.17
C PHE A 146 2.52 -5.77 15.21
N ARG A 147 1.43 -6.49 15.42
CA ARG A 147 1.41 -7.94 15.61
C ARG A 147 0.65 -8.63 14.49
N PRO A 148 0.84 -9.96 14.29
CA PRO A 148 0.08 -10.71 13.29
C PRO A 148 -1.43 -10.58 13.42
N GLY A 149 -1.96 -10.38 14.63
CA GLY A 149 -3.38 -10.11 14.85
C GLY A 149 -3.83 -8.76 14.27
N ASP A 150 -2.97 -7.73 14.35
CA ASP A 150 -3.23 -6.41 13.76
C ASP A 150 -3.23 -6.51 12.22
N ALA A 151 -2.24 -7.21 11.64
CA ALA A 151 -2.17 -7.47 10.21
C ALA A 151 -3.41 -8.20 9.70
N ALA A 152 -3.85 -9.24 10.40
CA ALA A 152 -5.04 -10.01 10.03
C ALA A 152 -6.33 -9.18 10.12
N ALA A 153 -6.42 -8.25 11.09
CA ALA A 153 -7.56 -7.35 11.21
C ALA A 153 -7.60 -6.33 10.05
N LEU A 154 -6.46 -5.74 9.70
CA LEU A 154 -6.34 -4.83 8.55
C LEU A 154 -6.62 -5.57 7.24
N HIS A 155 -6.09 -6.79 7.04
CA HIS A 155 -6.42 -7.62 5.88
C HIS A 155 -7.92 -7.83 5.74
N ALA A 156 -8.61 -8.17 6.82
CA ALA A 156 -10.06 -8.40 6.79
C ALA A 156 -10.83 -7.12 6.40
N ALA A 157 -10.38 -5.95 6.87
CA ALA A 157 -10.99 -4.66 6.52
C ALA A 157 -10.78 -4.32 5.04
N SER A 158 -9.53 -4.41 4.55
CA SER A 158 -9.19 -4.13 3.14
C SER A 158 -9.89 -5.10 2.20
N ARG A 159 -9.94 -6.38 2.55
CA ARG A 159 -10.66 -7.38 1.77
C ARG A 159 -12.17 -7.06 1.68
N ALA A 160 -12.80 -6.72 2.78
CA ALA A 160 -14.22 -6.34 2.80
C ALA A 160 -14.50 -5.06 1.99
N PHE A 161 -13.55 -4.11 1.99
CA PHE A 161 -13.60 -2.94 1.12
C PHE A 161 -13.55 -3.34 -0.36
N LEU A 162 -12.54 -4.13 -0.77
CA LEU A 162 -12.36 -4.56 -2.16
C LEU A 162 -13.56 -5.38 -2.68
N GLU A 163 -14.12 -6.26 -1.85
CA GLU A 163 -15.32 -7.03 -2.20
C GLU A 163 -16.51 -6.09 -2.51
N ARG A 164 -16.71 -5.01 -1.74
CA ARG A 164 -17.74 -4.00 -2.02
C ARG A 164 -17.44 -3.19 -3.27
N ALA A 165 -16.22 -2.70 -3.42
CA ALA A 165 -15.80 -1.91 -4.58
C ALA A 165 -16.00 -2.66 -5.90
N LEU A 166 -15.69 -3.98 -5.93
CA LEU A 166 -15.93 -4.82 -7.10
C LEU A 166 -17.42 -4.98 -7.44
N LEU A 167 -18.29 -5.05 -6.43
CA LEU A 167 -19.74 -5.13 -6.66
C LEU A 167 -20.33 -3.82 -7.19
N GLU A 168 -19.75 -2.68 -6.85
CA GLU A 168 -20.18 -1.37 -7.33
C GLU A 168 -19.79 -1.13 -8.79
N VAL A 169 -18.64 -1.68 -9.22
CA VAL A 169 -18.18 -1.59 -10.62
C VAL A 169 -18.92 -2.57 -11.54
N ASP A 170 -19.33 -3.71 -11.04
CA ASP A 170 -20.01 -4.78 -11.80
C ASP A 170 -21.31 -5.19 -11.06
N PRO A 171 -22.35 -4.34 -11.05
CA PRO A 171 -23.58 -4.70 -10.35
C PRO A 171 -24.18 -5.99 -10.95
N PRO A 172 -24.69 -6.90 -10.11
CA PRO A 172 -25.24 -8.16 -10.56
C PRO A 172 -26.36 -7.93 -11.58
N GLY A 173 -26.15 -8.38 -12.83
CA GLY A 173 -27.12 -8.24 -13.94
C GLY A 173 -26.62 -7.40 -15.13
N THR A 174 -25.42 -6.84 -15.10
CA THR A 174 -24.88 -5.98 -16.18
C THR A 174 -24.00 -6.74 -17.19
N ARG A 175 -23.83 -8.06 -17.03
CA ARG A 175 -23.16 -8.88 -18.06
C ARG A 175 -24.15 -9.17 -19.18
N ALA A 176 -23.98 -8.47 -20.29
CA ALA A 176 -24.62 -8.78 -21.56
C ALA A 176 -23.96 -9.98 -22.23
#